data_e4ca37453b0e4cd83ef65876ae75fd86
#
_entry.id   e4ca37453b0e4cd83ef65876ae75fd86
#
_cell.length_a   1.000
_cell.length_b   1.000
_cell.length_c   1.000
_cell.angle_alpha   90.00
_cell.angle_beta   90.00
_cell.angle_gamma   90.00
#
_symmetry.space_group_name_H-M   'P 1'
#
loop_
_entity.id
_entity.type
_entity.pdbx_description
1 polymer ?
#
loop_
_entity_poly.entity_id
_entity_poly.type
_entity_poly.pdbx_seq_one_letter_code
_entity_poly.pdbx_strand_id
1 'polypeptide(L)'
;PDEFIFNPRTHGKRIGLGLNNTNKAFLISWNNIAFKIVRKEKLLPIYLYLYFNRDEWDRYACFNSWGSSTEVFTWIELCRMMIPLPSPDEQQKVVNVWKAFREIKEQNEAKAAPLMQVCQSYIQKAKKNNADKYRIGNAIKVVDATNKEGYPYDVLGLNNNKVFMPTIASMDTINTNKYKVIKKGEFAFSGMQTGRDKCIRIALYDKDFPALISPAYTTFTLDENEPILPEYFMMIFKNPEMDRLGWFYSDSSVRANLDWNRFIDIEIPKLSIELQRAIVNIYNCANESKQIAEEADRSSREVCPALLQYVIHS
;
A
#
# COMPACT_ATOMS: atom_id res chain seq x y z
N PRO A 1 -14.76 -26.46 -8.19
CA PRO A 1 -15.42 -25.16 -8.06
C PRO A 1 -16.62 -25.22 -7.14
N ASP A 2 -16.99 -24.09 -6.52
CA ASP A 2 -18.14 -23.92 -5.64
C ASP A 2 -18.15 -24.79 -4.37
N GLU A 3 -16.99 -25.29 -3.97
CA GLU A 3 -16.82 -25.98 -2.70
C GLU A 3 -16.30 -25.01 -1.65
N PHE A 4 -16.88 -25.11 -0.46
CA PHE A 4 -16.44 -24.35 0.70
C PHE A 4 -15.47 -25.17 1.52
N ILE A 5 -14.54 -24.46 2.17
CA ILE A 5 -13.68 -24.99 3.23
C ILE A 5 -14.03 -24.29 4.51
N PHE A 6 -14.25 -25.04 5.55
CA PHE A 6 -14.58 -24.54 6.87
C PHE A 6 -13.62 -25.10 7.90
N ASN A 7 -12.95 -24.21 8.65
CA ASN A 7 -12.16 -24.56 9.80
C ASN A 7 -12.98 -24.31 11.07
N PRO A 8 -13.35 -25.34 11.82
CA PRO A 8 -14.16 -25.16 13.03
C PRO A 8 -13.45 -24.46 14.18
N ARG A 9 -12.11 -24.32 14.16
CA ARG A 9 -11.34 -23.68 15.23
C ARG A 9 -11.40 -22.14 15.07
N THR A 10 -12.06 -21.47 15.99
CA THR A 10 -12.24 -20.01 15.96
C THR A 10 -11.13 -19.24 16.65
N HIS A 11 -10.43 -19.85 17.60
CA HIS A 11 -9.50 -19.18 18.51
C HIS A 11 -10.10 -17.90 19.14
N GLY A 12 -11.42 -17.89 19.38
CA GLY A 12 -12.14 -16.79 20.00
C GLY A 12 -12.28 -15.51 19.14
N LYS A 13 -11.98 -15.58 17.84
CA LYS A 13 -11.96 -14.37 16.97
C LYS A 13 -12.73 -14.53 15.66
N ARG A 14 -12.31 -15.49 14.83
CA ARG A 14 -12.85 -15.67 13.47
C ARG A 14 -12.94 -17.14 13.12
N ILE A 15 -13.88 -17.45 12.22
CA ILE A 15 -13.90 -18.75 11.57
C ILE A 15 -13.16 -18.67 10.24
N GLY A 16 -12.32 -19.67 9.98
CA GLY A 16 -11.74 -19.86 8.66
C GLY A 16 -12.81 -20.40 7.69
N LEU A 17 -13.35 -19.56 6.81
CA LEU A 17 -14.22 -19.98 5.73
C LEU A 17 -13.63 -19.54 4.40
N GLY A 18 -13.51 -20.47 3.45
CA GLY A 18 -13.05 -20.19 2.09
C GLY A 18 -14.03 -20.77 1.07
N LEU A 19 -14.10 -20.15 -0.10
CA LEU A 19 -14.83 -20.65 -1.27
C LEU A 19 -13.83 -20.90 -2.40
N ASN A 20 -13.82 -22.12 -2.94
CA ASN A 20 -13.12 -22.41 -4.18
C ASN A 20 -13.93 -21.88 -5.38
N ASN A 21 -13.63 -20.68 -5.82
CA ASN A 21 -14.21 -20.08 -7.01
C ASN A 21 -13.39 -20.32 -8.29
N THR A 22 -12.45 -21.27 -8.24
CA THR A 22 -11.61 -21.65 -9.38
C THR A 22 -11.97 -23.05 -9.89
N ASN A 23 -11.44 -23.42 -11.07
CA ASN A 23 -11.56 -24.77 -11.59
C ASN A 23 -10.44 -25.71 -11.14
N LYS A 24 -9.60 -25.28 -10.17
CA LYS A 24 -8.48 -26.08 -9.67
C LYS A 24 -8.89 -26.88 -8.44
N ALA A 25 -8.35 -28.07 -8.29
CA ALA A 25 -8.44 -28.86 -7.07
C ALA A 25 -7.32 -28.46 -6.12
N PHE A 26 -7.63 -28.42 -4.81
CA PHE A 26 -6.68 -28.10 -3.75
C PHE A 26 -6.67 -29.21 -2.71
N LEU A 27 -5.48 -29.47 -2.16
CA LEU A 27 -5.35 -30.29 -0.95
C LEU A 27 -5.63 -29.40 0.26
N ILE A 28 -6.42 -29.92 1.19
CA ILE A 28 -6.75 -29.25 2.45
C ILE A 28 -6.29 -30.09 3.62
N SER A 29 -5.99 -29.43 4.75
CA SER A 29 -5.65 -30.13 6.00
C SER A 29 -6.85 -30.92 6.52
N TRP A 30 -6.60 -32.07 7.13
CA TRP A 30 -7.61 -33.01 7.64
C TRP A 30 -8.58 -32.42 8.68
N ASN A 31 -8.20 -31.35 9.35
CA ASN A 31 -9.03 -30.66 10.34
C ASN A 31 -10.00 -29.63 9.73
N ASN A 32 -10.00 -29.47 8.42
CA ASN A 32 -10.97 -28.66 7.72
C ASN A 32 -12.10 -29.52 7.16
N ILE A 33 -13.29 -28.97 7.11
CA ILE A 33 -14.48 -29.61 6.56
C ILE A 33 -14.74 -28.97 5.19
N ALA A 34 -14.85 -29.80 4.15
CA ALA A 34 -15.28 -29.38 2.83
C ALA A 34 -16.78 -29.61 2.68
N PHE A 35 -17.51 -28.64 2.14
CA PHE A 35 -18.92 -28.78 1.86
C PHE A 35 -19.33 -28.01 0.59
N LYS A 36 -20.51 -28.32 0.08
CA LYS A 36 -21.09 -27.64 -1.09
C LYS A 36 -22.58 -27.38 -0.89
N ILE A 37 -23.08 -26.38 -1.58
CA ILE A 37 -24.51 -26.09 -1.65
C ILE A 37 -25.15 -27.11 -2.60
N VAL A 38 -26.20 -27.80 -2.13
CA VAL A 38 -26.92 -28.78 -2.91
C VAL A 38 -27.95 -28.10 -3.85
N ARG A 39 -28.62 -27.06 -3.35
CA ARG A 39 -29.69 -26.35 -4.11
C ARG A 39 -29.17 -25.00 -4.60
N LYS A 40 -28.29 -25.04 -5.59
CA LYS A 40 -27.68 -23.82 -6.16
C LYS A 40 -28.69 -22.91 -6.86
N GLU A 41 -29.83 -23.44 -7.28
CA GLU A 41 -30.95 -22.69 -7.84
C GLU A 41 -31.64 -21.79 -6.82
N LYS A 42 -31.48 -22.06 -5.53
CA LYS A 42 -32.04 -21.26 -4.42
C LYS A 42 -31.01 -20.39 -3.71
N LEU A 43 -29.79 -20.89 -3.57
CA LEU A 43 -28.72 -20.23 -2.82
C LEU A 43 -27.44 -20.22 -3.65
N LEU A 44 -27.02 -19.02 -4.06
CA LEU A 44 -25.80 -18.84 -4.83
C LEU A 44 -24.54 -18.99 -3.94
N PRO A 45 -23.53 -19.77 -4.35
CA PRO A 45 -22.31 -19.97 -3.54
C PRO A 45 -21.62 -18.66 -3.16
N ILE A 46 -21.45 -17.73 -4.10
CA ILE A 46 -20.81 -16.44 -3.81
C ILE A 46 -21.65 -15.60 -2.84
N TYR A 47 -22.98 -15.62 -2.95
CA TYR A 47 -23.84 -14.91 -2.00
C TYR A 47 -23.65 -15.44 -0.57
N LEU A 48 -23.65 -16.75 -0.38
CA LEU A 48 -23.38 -17.37 0.92
C LEU A 48 -21.97 -17.03 1.44
N TYR A 49 -20.98 -17.04 0.56
CA TYR A 49 -19.61 -16.62 0.91
C TYR A 49 -19.58 -15.18 1.41
N LEU A 50 -20.24 -14.25 0.73
CA LEU A 50 -20.33 -12.85 1.13
C LEU A 50 -21.09 -12.69 2.46
N TYR A 51 -22.14 -13.46 2.65
CA TYR A 51 -22.91 -13.47 3.89
C TYR A 51 -22.04 -13.87 5.08
N PHE A 52 -21.22 -14.90 4.94
CA PHE A 52 -20.32 -15.38 5.99
C PHE A 52 -19.06 -14.54 6.22
N ASN A 53 -18.73 -13.61 5.33
CA ASN A 53 -17.61 -12.70 5.53
C ASN A 53 -17.97 -11.40 6.30
N ARG A 54 -19.15 -11.32 6.89
CA ARG A 54 -19.58 -10.18 7.70
C ARG A 54 -19.14 -10.34 9.15
N ASP A 55 -18.88 -9.22 9.82
CA ASP A 55 -18.48 -9.20 11.22
C ASP A 55 -19.55 -9.77 12.16
N GLU A 56 -20.85 -9.64 11.80
CA GLU A 56 -21.95 -10.25 12.56
C GLU A 56 -21.85 -11.77 12.60
N TRP A 57 -21.41 -12.36 11.50
CA TRP A 57 -21.19 -13.78 11.42
C TRP A 57 -20.04 -14.24 12.31
N ASP A 58 -18.91 -13.53 12.31
CA ASP A 58 -17.79 -13.82 13.21
C ASP A 58 -18.23 -13.73 14.68
N ARG A 59 -19.00 -12.69 15.04
CA ARG A 59 -19.56 -12.59 16.41
C ARG A 59 -20.49 -13.72 16.76
N TYR A 60 -21.39 -14.10 15.87
CA TYR A 60 -22.31 -15.23 16.10
C TYR A 60 -21.55 -16.53 16.29
N ALA A 61 -20.56 -16.79 15.47
CA ALA A 61 -19.76 -17.99 15.52
C ALA A 61 -18.90 -18.07 16.80
N CYS A 62 -18.30 -16.97 17.19
CA CYS A 62 -17.56 -16.90 18.45
C CYS A 62 -18.46 -17.13 19.67
N PHE A 63 -19.66 -16.56 19.68
CA PHE A 63 -20.64 -16.75 20.75
C PHE A 63 -21.11 -18.22 20.87
N ASN A 64 -21.22 -18.93 19.75
CA ASN A 64 -21.63 -20.33 19.70
C ASN A 64 -20.43 -21.32 19.64
N SER A 65 -19.22 -20.86 19.96
CA SER A 65 -18.04 -21.69 20.05
C SER A 65 -17.82 -22.18 21.49
N TRP A 66 -17.36 -23.41 21.64
CA TRP A 66 -17.13 -24.05 22.93
C TRP A 66 -15.73 -24.65 23.01
N GLY A 67 -15.13 -24.62 24.18
CA GLY A 67 -13.80 -25.22 24.45
C GLY A 67 -13.00 -24.42 25.47
N SER A 68 -12.09 -25.10 26.19
CA SER A 68 -11.29 -24.47 27.24
C SER A 68 -9.96 -23.92 26.76
N SER A 69 -9.31 -24.58 25.82
CA SER A 69 -8.01 -24.19 25.28
C SER A 69 -8.06 -23.82 23.79
N THR A 70 -9.04 -24.36 23.09
CA THR A 70 -9.30 -24.03 21.68
C THR A 70 -10.80 -23.99 21.50
N GLU A 71 -11.33 -22.84 21.20
CA GLU A 71 -12.74 -22.67 20.93
C GLU A 71 -13.08 -23.25 19.55
N VAL A 72 -14.16 -24.04 19.50
CA VAL A 72 -14.60 -24.76 18.31
C VAL A 72 -16.04 -24.39 18.02
N PHE A 73 -16.29 -23.88 16.82
CA PHE A 73 -17.61 -23.76 16.21
C PHE A 73 -17.86 -24.99 15.36
N THR A 74 -18.73 -25.89 15.83
CA THR A 74 -18.90 -27.20 15.19
C THR A 74 -19.64 -27.15 13.87
N TRP A 75 -19.47 -28.20 13.05
CA TRP A 75 -20.27 -28.39 11.83
C TRP A 75 -21.78 -28.42 12.12
N ILE A 76 -22.18 -29.00 13.24
CA ILE A 76 -23.59 -29.08 13.65
C ILE A 76 -24.14 -27.67 13.91
N GLU A 77 -23.38 -26.81 14.57
CA GLU A 77 -23.77 -25.41 14.82
C GLU A 77 -23.86 -24.62 13.52
N LEU A 78 -22.94 -24.82 12.57
CA LEU A 78 -23.01 -24.22 11.24
C LEU A 78 -24.31 -24.66 10.51
N CYS A 79 -24.67 -25.93 10.57
CA CYS A 79 -25.88 -26.46 9.95
C CYS A 79 -27.20 -25.98 10.61
N ARG A 80 -27.17 -25.59 11.87
CA ARG A 80 -28.33 -25.02 12.60
C ARG A 80 -28.58 -23.56 12.28
N MET A 81 -27.63 -22.90 11.66
CA MET A 81 -27.73 -21.49 11.39
C MET A 81 -28.86 -21.20 10.38
N MET A 82 -29.73 -20.28 10.74
CA MET A 82 -30.75 -19.72 9.85
C MET A 82 -30.19 -18.49 9.15
N ILE A 83 -30.25 -18.49 7.82
CA ILE A 83 -29.82 -17.35 7.00
C ILE A 83 -31.03 -16.79 6.23
N PRO A 84 -31.11 -15.48 6.02
CA PRO A 84 -32.05 -14.89 5.09
C PRO A 84 -31.78 -15.41 3.68
N LEU A 85 -32.87 -15.79 2.99
CA LEU A 85 -32.77 -16.33 1.65
C LEU A 85 -33.62 -15.46 0.67
N PRO A 86 -33.08 -14.34 0.18
CA PRO A 86 -33.71 -13.54 -0.86
C PRO A 86 -33.90 -14.35 -2.14
N SER A 87 -34.67 -13.80 -3.08
CA SER A 87 -34.81 -14.43 -4.39
C SER A 87 -33.43 -14.58 -5.08
N PRO A 88 -33.23 -15.58 -5.94
CA PRO A 88 -32.00 -15.74 -6.70
C PRO A 88 -31.57 -14.47 -7.48
N ASP A 89 -32.56 -13.72 -7.98
CA ASP A 89 -32.31 -12.47 -8.70
C ASP A 89 -31.73 -11.39 -7.78
N GLU A 90 -32.21 -11.27 -6.55
CA GLU A 90 -31.67 -10.35 -5.56
C GLU A 90 -30.26 -10.77 -5.11
N GLN A 91 -30.05 -12.06 -4.89
CA GLN A 91 -28.72 -12.60 -4.61
C GLN A 91 -27.76 -12.28 -5.76
N GLN A 92 -28.19 -12.42 -7.01
CA GLN A 92 -27.39 -12.18 -8.20
C GLN A 92 -26.95 -10.71 -8.33
N LYS A 93 -27.79 -9.74 -7.91
CA LYS A 93 -27.40 -8.32 -7.86
C LYS A 93 -26.19 -8.10 -6.96
N VAL A 94 -26.20 -8.65 -5.76
CA VAL A 94 -25.06 -8.57 -4.82
C VAL A 94 -23.81 -9.23 -5.41
N VAL A 95 -23.98 -10.42 -5.99
CA VAL A 95 -22.89 -11.18 -6.62
C VAL A 95 -22.26 -10.40 -7.77
N ASN A 96 -23.07 -9.74 -8.59
CA ASN A 96 -22.59 -8.95 -9.74
C ASN A 96 -21.75 -7.76 -9.29
N VAL A 97 -22.17 -7.03 -8.25
CA VAL A 97 -21.41 -5.90 -7.69
C VAL A 97 -20.07 -6.39 -7.15
N TRP A 98 -20.06 -7.47 -6.38
CA TRP A 98 -18.82 -8.05 -5.86
C TRP A 98 -17.87 -8.51 -6.98
N LYS A 99 -18.40 -9.18 -8.00
CA LYS A 99 -17.61 -9.62 -9.16
C LYS A 99 -17.00 -8.43 -9.91
N ALA A 100 -17.75 -7.34 -10.09
CA ALA A 100 -17.25 -6.15 -10.75
C ALA A 100 -16.04 -5.53 -9.99
N PHE A 101 -16.14 -5.36 -8.67
CA PHE A 101 -15.02 -4.89 -7.87
C PHE A 101 -13.81 -5.83 -7.96
N ARG A 102 -14.05 -7.11 -7.92
CA ARG A 102 -13.01 -8.12 -8.01
C ARG A 102 -12.30 -8.10 -9.37
N GLU A 103 -13.06 -7.98 -10.44
CA GLU A 103 -12.50 -7.86 -11.80
C GLU A 103 -11.65 -6.58 -11.96
N ILE A 104 -12.13 -5.44 -11.48
CA ILE A 104 -11.37 -4.19 -11.47
C ILE A 104 -10.05 -4.38 -10.73
N LYS A 105 -10.09 -4.98 -9.53
CA LYS A 105 -8.89 -5.26 -8.74
C LYS A 105 -7.92 -6.15 -9.50
N GLU A 106 -8.35 -7.32 -9.95
CA GLU A 106 -7.51 -8.31 -10.62
C GLU A 106 -6.88 -7.78 -11.93
N GLN A 107 -7.65 -7.05 -12.73
CA GLN A 107 -7.15 -6.44 -13.96
C GLN A 107 -6.07 -5.39 -13.69
N ASN A 108 -6.24 -4.57 -12.66
CA ASN A 108 -5.28 -3.52 -12.34
C ASN A 108 -4.05 -4.07 -11.62
N GLU A 109 -4.17 -5.06 -10.75
CA GLU A 109 -3.02 -5.77 -10.18
C GLU A 109 -2.19 -6.45 -11.29
N ALA A 110 -2.84 -7.09 -12.27
CA ALA A 110 -2.17 -7.72 -13.40
C ALA A 110 -1.41 -6.73 -14.30
N LYS A 111 -1.85 -5.46 -14.38
CA LYS A 111 -1.16 -4.40 -15.13
C LYS A 111 0.00 -3.78 -14.36
N ALA A 112 -0.16 -3.56 -13.06
CA ALA A 112 0.80 -2.82 -12.26
C ALA A 112 2.18 -3.49 -12.20
N ALA A 113 2.25 -4.80 -11.98
CA ALA A 113 3.51 -5.53 -11.82
C ALA A 113 4.38 -5.53 -13.09
N PRO A 114 3.88 -5.85 -14.30
CA PRO A 114 4.67 -5.79 -15.54
C PRO A 114 5.17 -4.37 -15.85
N LEU A 115 4.34 -3.34 -15.65
CA LEU A 115 4.75 -1.95 -15.88
C LEU A 115 5.90 -1.54 -14.95
N MET A 116 5.81 -1.91 -13.68
CA MET A 116 6.89 -1.66 -12.72
C MET A 116 8.17 -2.41 -13.10
N GLN A 117 8.05 -3.64 -13.58
CA GLN A 117 9.19 -4.44 -14.05
C GLN A 117 9.87 -3.81 -15.27
N VAL A 118 9.12 -3.23 -16.19
CA VAL A 118 9.66 -2.47 -17.33
C VAL A 118 10.52 -1.31 -16.84
N CYS A 119 10.00 -0.47 -15.93
CA CYS A 119 10.76 0.64 -15.36
C CYS A 119 12.08 0.18 -14.72
N GLN A 120 12.02 -0.85 -13.89
CA GLN A 120 13.21 -1.41 -13.23
C GLN A 120 14.23 -1.96 -14.23
N SER A 121 13.75 -2.66 -15.25
CA SER A 121 14.61 -3.24 -16.30
C SER A 121 15.37 -2.18 -17.09
N TYR A 122 14.72 -1.09 -17.43
CA TYR A 122 15.36 0.04 -18.12
C TYR A 122 16.45 0.67 -17.25
N ILE A 123 16.18 0.93 -15.97
CA ILE A 123 17.17 1.49 -15.05
C ILE A 123 18.36 0.54 -14.86
N GLN A 124 18.09 -0.75 -14.70
CA GLN A 124 19.15 -1.75 -14.54
C GLN A 124 20.00 -1.89 -15.81
N LYS A 125 19.37 -1.88 -17.00
CA LYS A 125 20.08 -1.93 -18.28
C LYS A 125 20.97 -0.69 -18.46
N ALA A 126 20.46 0.49 -18.10
CA ALA A 126 21.24 1.72 -18.12
C ALA A 126 22.46 1.64 -17.19
N LYS A 127 22.31 1.10 -15.99
CA LYS A 127 23.42 0.87 -15.06
C LYS A 127 24.46 -0.12 -15.61
N LYS A 128 24.05 -1.19 -16.28
CA LYS A 128 24.94 -2.23 -16.82
C LYS A 128 25.71 -1.77 -18.07
N ASN A 129 25.09 -0.98 -18.91
CA ASN A 129 25.68 -0.50 -20.18
C ASN A 129 26.65 0.67 -20.01
N ASN A 130 27.15 0.92 -18.78
CA ASN A 130 28.00 2.09 -18.48
C ASN A 130 27.37 3.40 -18.99
N ALA A 131 26.05 3.53 -18.94
CA ALA A 131 25.42 4.83 -19.08
C ALA A 131 26.14 5.79 -18.16
N ASP A 132 26.39 7.01 -18.62
CA ASP A 132 27.09 8.01 -17.85
C ASP A 132 26.51 8.05 -16.45
N LYS A 133 27.37 7.77 -15.47
CA LYS A 133 26.99 7.86 -14.09
C LYS A 133 26.96 9.33 -13.70
N TYR A 134 25.90 9.71 -13.07
CA TYR A 134 25.69 11.08 -12.64
C TYR A 134 25.63 11.15 -11.12
N ARG A 135 26.58 11.89 -10.53
CA ARG A 135 26.60 12.13 -9.10
C ARG A 135 25.48 13.10 -8.74
N ILE A 136 24.57 12.73 -7.85
CA ILE A 136 23.37 13.52 -7.56
C ILE A 136 23.70 14.92 -6.99
N GLY A 137 24.81 15.05 -6.27
CA GLY A 137 25.26 16.32 -5.72
C GLY A 137 25.48 17.41 -6.79
N ASN A 138 25.75 17.03 -8.05
CA ASN A 138 25.90 18.00 -9.14
C ASN A 138 24.57 18.65 -9.55
N ALA A 139 23.44 17.98 -9.25
CA ALA A 139 22.11 18.50 -9.58
C ALA A 139 21.39 19.14 -8.39
N ILE A 140 21.95 19.04 -7.18
CA ILE A 140 21.24 19.44 -5.96
C ILE A 140 21.61 20.88 -5.57
N LYS A 141 20.58 21.68 -5.33
CA LYS A 141 20.67 22.98 -4.65
C LYS A 141 19.99 22.90 -3.29
N VAL A 142 20.76 23.08 -2.21
CA VAL A 142 20.19 23.13 -0.86
C VAL A 142 19.32 24.38 -0.71
N VAL A 143 18.12 24.18 -0.18
CA VAL A 143 17.17 25.25 0.16
C VAL A 143 17.00 25.26 1.68
N ASP A 144 17.18 26.40 2.31
CA ASP A 144 17.09 26.54 3.77
C ASP A 144 16.17 27.72 4.14
N ALA A 145 14.92 27.64 3.72
CA ALA A 145 13.92 28.65 4.01
C ALA A 145 13.29 28.38 5.40
N THR A 146 13.53 29.26 6.37
CA THR A 146 12.99 29.15 7.72
C THR A 146 11.69 29.98 7.85
N ASN A 147 10.72 29.48 8.61
CA ASN A 147 9.43 30.14 8.88
C ASN A 147 9.56 31.31 9.88
N LYS A 148 10.41 32.29 9.59
CA LYS A 148 10.73 33.40 10.50
C LYS A 148 9.50 34.24 10.84
N GLU A 149 8.55 34.33 9.93
CA GLU A 149 7.34 35.15 10.07
C GLU A 149 6.22 34.41 10.80
N GLY A 150 6.40 33.12 11.12
CA GLY A 150 5.46 32.36 11.93
C GLY A 150 4.15 31.98 11.20
N TYR A 151 4.20 31.78 9.87
CA TYR A 151 3.01 31.34 9.13
C TYR A 151 2.48 30.01 9.68
N PRO A 152 1.15 29.87 9.80
CA PRO A 152 0.50 28.70 10.39
C PRO A 152 0.31 27.58 9.34
N TYR A 153 1.42 27.18 8.70
CA TYR A 153 1.39 26.05 7.77
C TYR A 153 1.36 24.70 8.50
N ASP A 154 0.82 23.70 7.85
CA ASP A 154 0.80 22.33 8.37
C ASP A 154 2.22 21.80 8.60
N VAL A 155 2.43 21.16 9.75
CA VAL A 155 3.72 20.55 10.07
C VAL A 155 3.72 19.09 9.63
N LEU A 156 4.69 18.75 8.78
CA LEU A 156 4.81 17.44 8.17
C LEU A 156 6.10 16.73 8.61
N GLY A 157 6.07 15.43 8.54
CA GLY A 157 7.22 14.55 8.65
C GLY A 157 7.32 13.61 7.45
N LEU A 158 8.38 12.80 7.40
CA LEU A 158 8.58 11.77 6.37
C LEU A 158 8.40 10.38 6.97
N ASN A 159 7.67 9.52 6.28
CA ASN A 159 7.58 8.11 6.64
C ASN A 159 8.55 7.22 5.81
N ASN A 160 8.61 5.94 6.15
CA ASN A 160 9.46 4.98 5.43
C ASN A 160 8.95 4.67 4.01
N ASN A 161 7.70 5.01 3.68
CA ASN A 161 7.16 4.92 2.32
C ASN A 161 7.56 6.11 1.43
N LYS A 162 8.41 7.01 1.97
CA LYS A 162 8.95 8.19 1.24
C LYS A 162 7.84 9.14 0.78
N VAL A 163 6.89 9.36 1.68
CA VAL A 163 5.81 10.34 1.50
C VAL A 163 5.71 11.23 2.73
N PHE A 164 5.25 12.45 2.51
CA PHE A 164 4.94 13.36 3.59
C PHE A 164 3.67 12.91 4.32
N MET A 165 3.67 13.07 5.63
CA MET A 165 2.54 12.77 6.52
C MET A 165 2.44 13.84 7.59
N PRO A 166 1.26 14.07 8.19
CA PRO A 166 1.14 14.93 9.36
C PRO A 166 2.12 14.51 10.45
N THR A 167 2.72 15.48 11.13
CA THR A 167 3.63 15.16 12.25
C THR A 167 2.90 14.43 13.37
N ILE A 168 3.57 13.45 13.97
CA ILE A 168 3.09 12.75 15.18
C ILE A 168 3.57 13.44 16.47
N ALA A 169 4.39 14.48 16.37
CA ALA A 169 4.88 15.22 17.52
C ALA A 169 3.76 16.12 18.07
N SER A 170 3.69 16.25 19.41
CA SER A 170 2.79 17.23 20.03
C SER A 170 3.15 18.65 19.60
N MET A 171 2.19 19.37 19.07
CA MET A 171 2.38 20.75 18.60
C MET A 171 2.48 21.78 19.75
N ASP A 172 2.04 21.42 20.97
CA ASP A 172 1.93 22.35 22.10
C ASP A 172 3.27 22.94 22.56
N THR A 173 4.37 22.21 22.26
CA THR A 173 5.73 22.59 22.68
C THR A 173 6.64 23.00 21.52
N ILE A 174 6.13 23.00 20.30
CA ILE A 174 6.92 23.21 19.08
C ILE A 174 6.94 24.69 18.70
N ASN A 175 8.14 25.27 18.64
CA ASN A 175 8.34 26.60 18.06
C ASN A 175 8.45 26.49 16.53
N THR A 176 7.34 26.72 15.83
CA THR A 176 7.25 26.61 14.37
C THR A 176 8.07 27.66 13.62
N ASN A 177 8.46 28.76 14.28
CA ASN A 177 9.33 29.79 13.66
C ASN A 177 10.73 29.27 13.32
N LYS A 178 11.16 28.17 13.96
CA LYS A 178 12.43 27.50 13.67
C LYS A 178 12.31 26.41 12.61
N TYR A 179 11.11 26.10 12.18
CA TYR A 179 10.87 25.07 11.17
C TYR A 179 11.21 25.56 9.77
N LYS A 180 11.55 24.66 8.89
CA LYS A 180 11.79 24.96 7.48
C LYS A 180 10.48 24.96 6.71
N VAL A 181 10.34 25.90 5.79
CA VAL A 181 9.25 25.95 4.83
C VAL A 181 9.63 25.08 3.63
N ILE A 182 8.78 24.16 3.25
CA ILE A 182 8.93 23.36 2.04
C ILE A 182 7.85 23.73 1.03
N LYS A 183 8.24 23.83 -0.23
CA LYS A 183 7.37 24.20 -1.36
C LYS A 183 7.35 23.13 -2.43
N LYS A 184 6.36 23.20 -3.31
CA LYS A 184 6.24 22.30 -4.47
C LYS A 184 7.54 22.23 -5.28
N GLY A 185 7.94 21.00 -5.61
CA GLY A 185 9.20 20.73 -6.35
C GLY A 185 10.42 20.58 -5.46
N GLU A 186 10.32 20.87 -4.16
CA GLU A 186 11.41 20.69 -3.22
C GLU A 186 11.39 19.29 -2.59
N PHE A 187 12.57 18.82 -2.23
CA PHE A 187 12.76 17.54 -1.54
C PHE A 187 13.09 17.78 -0.07
N ALA A 188 12.67 16.84 0.77
CA ALA A 188 13.16 16.72 2.12
C ALA A 188 13.90 15.39 2.28
N PHE A 189 15.07 15.43 2.92
CA PHE A 189 15.92 14.28 3.20
C PHE A 189 16.24 14.21 4.69
N SER A 190 16.22 13.00 5.24
CA SER A 190 16.76 12.71 6.56
C SER A 190 17.68 11.49 6.48
N GLY A 191 18.94 11.69 6.80
CA GLY A 191 19.91 10.60 6.93
C GLY A 191 19.82 9.86 8.26
N MET A 192 18.99 10.33 9.20
CA MET A 192 18.88 9.73 10.53
C MET A 192 18.29 8.31 10.45
N GLN A 193 18.96 7.37 11.11
CA GLN A 193 18.51 5.99 11.25
C GLN A 193 18.35 5.21 9.92
N THR A 194 18.98 5.67 8.84
CA THR A 194 18.88 5.03 7.52
C THR A 194 19.32 3.57 7.57
N GLY A 195 20.41 3.26 8.25
CA GLY A 195 20.90 1.90 8.39
C GLY A 195 20.02 1.03 9.29
N ARG A 196 19.47 1.59 10.39
CA ARG A 196 18.57 0.88 11.30
C ARG A 196 17.23 0.55 10.62
N ASP A 197 16.64 1.53 9.96
CA ASP A 197 15.33 1.40 9.34
C ASP A 197 15.43 0.80 7.92
N LYS A 198 16.68 0.61 7.42
CA LYS A 198 16.99 0.11 6.07
C LYS A 198 16.24 0.89 4.98
N CYS A 199 16.15 2.19 5.16
CA CYS A 199 15.38 3.08 4.30
C CYS A 199 15.99 4.47 4.26
N ILE A 200 16.25 4.99 3.05
CA ILE A 200 16.57 6.41 2.85
C ILE A 200 15.27 7.20 2.97
N ARG A 201 15.13 8.03 3.99
CA ARG A 201 13.99 8.92 4.15
C ARG A 201 14.14 10.15 3.28
N ILE A 202 13.48 10.13 2.14
CA ILE A 202 13.43 11.20 1.17
C ILE A 202 12.04 11.28 0.56
N ALA A 203 11.54 12.49 0.30
CA ALA A 203 10.29 12.69 -0.44
C ALA A 203 10.34 13.98 -1.24
N LEU A 204 9.65 13.98 -2.38
CA LEU A 204 9.35 15.15 -3.20
C LEU A 204 8.03 15.75 -2.73
N TYR A 205 8.02 17.06 -2.46
CA TYR A 205 6.81 17.77 -2.09
C TYR A 205 6.04 18.21 -3.34
N ASP A 206 4.81 17.73 -3.48
CA ASP A 206 3.97 17.88 -4.68
C ASP A 206 2.75 18.80 -4.50
N LYS A 207 2.55 19.37 -3.28
CA LYS A 207 1.38 20.19 -2.99
C LYS A 207 1.60 21.65 -3.38
N ASP A 208 0.52 22.31 -3.81
CA ASP A 208 0.56 23.72 -4.20
C ASP A 208 0.71 24.67 -2.99
N PHE A 209 0.32 24.22 -1.79
CA PHE A 209 0.44 25.00 -0.56
C PHE A 209 1.74 24.65 0.18
N PRO A 210 2.49 25.65 0.69
CA PRO A 210 3.66 25.40 1.51
C PRO A 210 3.33 24.63 2.79
N ALA A 211 4.32 23.90 3.32
CA ALA A 211 4.22 23.22 4.60
C ALA A 211 5.50 23.43 5.42
N LEU A 212 5.45 23.05 6.69
CA LEU A 212 6.59 23.11 7.61
C LEU A 212 7.16 21.72 7.83
N ILE A 213 8.47 21.65 7.91
CA ILE A 213 9.17 20.43 8.30
C ILE A 213 10.24 20.74 9.35
N SER A 214 10.58 19.74 10.15
CA SER A 214 11.59 19.89 11.21
C SER A 214 12.92 20.40 10.67
N PRO A 215 13.63 21.25 11.40
CA PRO A 215 15.00 21.68 11.06
C PRO A 215 15.99 20.53 10.86
N ALA A 216 15.70 19.34 11.40
CA ALA A 216 16.53 18.15 11.25
C ALA A 216 16.54 17.57 9.83
N TYR A 217 15.61 17.98 8.98
CA TYR A 217 15.63 17.60 7.56
C TYR A 217 16.54 18.53 6.75
N THR A 218 17.23 17.96 5.78
CA THR A 218 17.87 18.76 4.72
C THR A 218 16.86 18.93 3.59
N THR A 219 16.59 20.18 3.21
CA THR A 219 15.73 20.54 2.09
C THR A 219 16.56 20.94 0.89
N PHE A 220 16.14 20.53 -0.29
CA PHE A 220 16.85 20.85 -1.53
C PHE A 220 15.90 20.81 -2.72
N THR A 221 16.32 21.43 -3.80
CA THR A 221 15.70 21.31 -5.14
C THR A 221 16.73 20.77 -6.13
N LEU A 222 16.29 20.29 -7.28
CA LEU A 222 17.18 20.01 -8.39
C LEU A 222 17.46 21.29 -9.17
N ASP A 223 18.68 21.40 -9.69
CA ASP A 223 19.06 22.52 -10.55
C ASP A 223 18.31 22.42 -11.89
N GLU A 224 17.60 23.47 -12.27
CA GLU A 224 16.83 23.55 -13.52
C GLU A 224 17.71 23.40 -14.77
N ASN A 225 19.01 23.69 -14.66
CA ASN A 225 19.98 23.55 -15.75
C ASN A 225 20.44 22.08 -15.93
N GLU A 226 20.15 21.22 -14.97
CA GLU A 226 20.53 19.81 -15.06
C GLU A 226 19.38 18.96 -15.64
N PRO A 227 19.70 18.04 -16.55
CA PRO A 227 18.68 17.27 -17.24
C PRO A 227 18.15 16.10 -16.41
N ILE A 228 17.65 16.38 -15.20
CA ILE A 228 17.08 15.38 -14.29
C ILE A 228 15.69 15.84 -13.83
N LEU A 229 14.67 15.06 -14.17
CA LEU A 229 13.30 15.31 -13.72
C LEU A 229 13.14 14.96 -12.22
N PRO A 230 12.49 15.80 -11.41
CA PRO A 230 12.22 15.52 -10.01
C PRO A 230 11.50 14.18 -9.78
N GLU A 231 10.54 13.84 -10.62
CA GLU A 231 9.79 12.59 -10.55
C GLU A 231 10.68 11.38 -10.87
N TYR A 232 11.58 11.49 -11.86
CA TYR A 232 12.56 10.46 -12.18
C TYR A 232 13.53 10.24 -11.01
N PHE A 233 14.05 11.32 -10.45
CA PHE A 233 14.91 11.29 -9.26
C PHE A 233 14.20 10.57 -8.12
N MET A 234 12.97 10.97 -7.78
CA MET A 234 12.21 10.35 -6.70
C MET A 234 11.90 8.86 -6.98
N MET A 235 11.59 8.51 -8.22
CA MET A 235 11.34 7.12 -8.64
C MET A 235 12.58 6.25 -8.40
N ILE A 236 13.78 6.75 -8.69
CA ILE A 236 15.03 6.02 -8.40
C ILE A 236 15.16 5.75 -6.91
N PHE A 237 14.90 6.75 -6.06
CA PHE A 237 15.00 6.58 -4.60
C PHE A 237 13.87 5.72 -4.00
N LYS A 238 12.76 5.49 -4.70
CA LYS A 238 11.75 4.51 -4.30
C LYS A 238 12.15 3.05 -4.60
N ASN A 239 13.25 2.82 -5.31
CA ASN A 239 13.75 1.48 -5.55
C ASN A 239 14.44 0.91 -4.30
N PRO A 240 14.12 -0.32 -3.86
CA PRO A 240 14.75 -0.97 -2.69
C PRO A 240 16.28 -1.08 -2.78
N GLU A 241 16.86 -1.14 -4.00
CA GLU A 241 18.32 -1.15 -4.17
C GLU A 241 18.98 0.16 -3.72
N MET A 242 18.26 1.28 -3.81
CA MET A 242 18.76 2.55 -3.27
C MET A 242 18.74 2.55 -1.73
N ASP A 243 17.76 1.91 -1.12
CA ASP A 243 17.71 1.74 0.33
C ASP A 243 18.85 0.83 0.82
N ARG A 244 19.16 -0.25 0.09
CA ARG A 244 20.35 -1.08 0.37
C ARG A 244 21.64 -0.31 0.24
N LEU A 245 21.76 0.54 -0.78
CA LEU A 245 22.92 1.41 -0.97
C LEU A 245 23.03 2.42 0.17
N GLY A 246 21.93 3.05 0.57
CA GLY A 246 21.90 3.97 1.71
C GLY A 246 22.29 3.29 3.01
N TRP A 247 21.86 2.06 3.24
CA TRP A 247 22.29 1.26 4.37
C TRP A 247 23.80 0.99 4.33
N PHE A 248 24.32 0.59 3.18
CA PHE A 248 25.75 0.34 2.99
C PHE A 248 26.60 1.58 3.27
N TYR A 249 26.13 2.77 2.88
CA TYR A 249 26.82 4.05 3.12
C TYR A 249 26.56 4.65 4.50
N SER A 250 25.67 4.08 5.30
CA SER A 250 25.43 4.54 6.66
C SER A 250 26.66 4.30 7.55
N ASP A 251 26.83 5.16 8.55
CA ASP A 251 27.87 4.98 9.55
C ASP A 251 27.60 3.76 10.45
N SER A 252 28.62 3.33 11.19
CA SER A 252 28.53 2.22 12.14
C SER A 252 28.03 2.64 13.53
N SER A 253 27.50 3.86 13.68
CA SER A 253 26.95 4.33 14.94
C SER A 253 25.66 3.57 15.32
N VAL A 254 25.25 3.63 16.60
CA VAL A 254 24.00 3.05 17.08
C VAL A 254 22.79 3.53 16.29
N ARG A 255 22.83 4.75 15.77
CA ARG A 255 21.76 5.33 14.94
C ARG A 255 21.87 4.99 13.47
N ALA A 256 23.04 4.55 13.01
CA ALA A 256 23.33 4.19 11.61
C ALA A 256 22.85 5.26 10.62
N ASN A 257 23.45 6.45 10.70
CA ASN A 257 23.05 7.60 9.90
C ASN A 257 23.72 7.59 8.53
N LEU A 258 22.99 7.99 7.50
CA LEU A 258 23.55 8.32 6.18
C LEU A 258 23.91 9.81 6.18
N ASP A 259 25.21 10.10 6.21
CA ASP A 259 25.71 11.48 6.14
C ASP A 259 25.33 12.16 4.81
N TRP A 260 25.12 13.48 4.87
CA TRP A 260 24.74 14.28 3.70
C TRP A 260 25.79 14.21 2.57
N ASN A 261 27.08 14.24 2.90
CA ASN A 261 28.12 14.17 1.88
C ASN A 261 28.12 12.82 1.17
N ARG A 262 27.90 11.72 1.90
CA ARG A 262 27.75 10.40 1.30
C ARG A 262 26.46 10.28 0.48
N PHE A 263 25.38 10.94 0.90
CA PHE A 263 24.14 10.97 0.13
C PHE A 263 24.35 11.68 -1.22
N ILE A 264 24.97 12.86 -1.25
CA ILE A 264 25.20 13.60 -2.50
C ILE A 264 26.24 12.94 -3.42
N ASP A 265 27.05 12.02 -2.90
CA ASP A 265 28.01 11.22 -3.69
C ASP A 265 27.34 10.01 -4.37
N ILE A 266 26.07 9.73 -4.10
CA ILE A 266 25.34 8.65 -4.77
C ILE A 266 25.29 8.93 -6.28
N GLU A 267 25.60 7.89 -7.06
CA GLU A 267 25.53 7.95 -8.51
C GLU A 267 24.25 7.30 -9.04
N ILE A 268 23.60 7.99 -9.95
CA ILE A 268 22.40 7.52 -10.66
C ILE A 268 22.66 7.45 -12.18
N PRO A 269 21.93 6.62 -12.96
CA PRO A 269 22.05 6.63 -14.41
C PRO A 269 21.60 7.96 -15.00
N LYS A 270 22.41 8.55 -15.85
CA LYS A 270 22.04 9.74 -16.65
C LYS A 270 21.32 9.25 -17.90
N LEU A 271 20.01 9.45 -17.96
CA LEU A 271 19.17 9.15 -19.13
C LEU A 271 18.80 10.45 -19.83
N SER A 272 18.46 10.37 -21.12
CA SER A 272 17.89 11.54 -21.81
C SER A 272 16.56 11.94 -21.17
N ILE A 273 16.19 13.20 -21.27
CA ILE A 273 14.95 13.75 -20.69
C ILE A 273 13.71 13.04 -21.26
N GLU A 274 13.74 12.70 -22.54
CA GLU A 274 12.66 12.00 -23.22
C GLU A 274 12.47 10.60 -22.61
N LEU A 275 13.58 9.90 -22.34
CA LEU A 275 13.53 8.56 -21.75
C LEU A 275 13.11 8.63 -20.28
N GLN A 276 13.58 9.63 -19.51
CA GLN A 276 13.13 9.87 -18.15
C GLN A 276 11.61 10.09 -18.11
N ARG A 277 11.06 10.95 -18.98
CA ARG A 277 9.60 11.19 -19.07
C ARG A 277 8.83 9.92 -19.42
N ALA A 278 9.33 9.14 -20.37
CA ALA A 278 8.68 7.87 -20.75
C ALA A 278 8.63 6.89 -19.57
N ILE A 279 9.74 6.73 -18.84
CA ILE A 279 9.82 5.83 -17.68
C ILE A 279 8.93 6.34 -16.54
N VAL A 280 8.94 7.65 -16.27
CA VAL A 280 8.06 8.25 -15.24
C VAL A 280 6.59 8.05 -15.59
N ASN A 281 6.20 8.23 -16.85
CA ASN A 281 4.82 7.98 -17.27
C ASN A 281 4.41 6.52 -17.05
N ILE A 282 5.26 5.55 -17.42
CA ILE A 282 4.99 4.13 -17.17
C ILE A 282 4.89 3.85 -15.66
N TYR A 283 5.78 4.43 -14.87
CA TYR A 283 5.76 4.29 -13.42
C TYR A 283 4.48 4.86 -12.79
N ASN A 284 4.03 6.01 -13.26
CA ASN A 284 2.78 6.63 -12.79
C ASN A 284 1.57 5.77 -13.16
N CYS A 285 1.50 5.22 -14.39
CA CYS A 285 0.45 4.28 -14.79
C CYS A 285 0.44 3.01 -13.90
N ALA A 286 1.63 2.49 -13.53
CA ALA A 286 1.72 1.34 -12.63
C ALA A 286 1.18 1.66 -11.22
N ASN A 287 1.53 2.83 -10.67
CA ASN A 287 1.05 3.28 -9.37
C ASN A 287 -0.47 3.57 -9.38
N GLU A 288 -0.97 4.21 -10.43
CA GLU A 288 -2.40 4.46 -10.60
C GLU A 288 -3.19 3.14 -10.66
N SER A 289 -2.73 2.17 -11.44
CA SER A 289 -3.34 0.83 -11.46
C SER A 289 -3.34 0.19 -10.08
N LYS A 290 -2.26 0.32 -9.30
CA LYS A 290 -2.21 -0.19 -7.93
C LYS A 290 -3.23 0.52 -7.03
N GLN A 291 -3.35 1.84 -7.12
CA GLN A 291 -4.33 2.60 -6.34
C GLN A 291 -5.77 2.21 -6.69
N ILE A 292 -6.10 2.05 -7.98
CA ILE A 292 -7.42 1.60 -8.43
C ILE A 292 -7.72 0.20 -7.86
N ALA A 293 -6.75 -0.71 -7.85
CA ALA A 293 -6.94 -2.05 -7.27
C ALA A 293 -7.20 -2.01 -5.76
N GLU A 294 -6.45 -1.19 -5.02
CA GLU A 294 -6.61 -1.00 -3.57
C GLU A 294 -7.97 -0.34 -3.26
N GLU A 295 -8.40 0.62 -4.06
CA GLU A 295 -9.69 1.30 -3.91
C GLU A 295 -10.86 0.35 -4.21
N ALA A 296 -10.76 -0.46 -5.26
CA ALA A 296 -11.77 -1.48 -5.58
C ALA A 296 -11.91 -2.51 -4.44
N ASP A 297 -10.80 -2.95 -3.83
CA ASP A 297 -10.82 -3.86 -2.68
C ASP A 297 -11.49 -3.22 -1.46
N ARG A 298 -11.17 -1.95 -1.16
CA ARG A 298 -11.79 -1.19 -0.07
C ARG A 298 -13.29 -1.00 -0.30
N SER A 299 -13.67 -0.51 -1.48
CA SER A 299 -15.07 -0.28 -1.84
C SER A 299 -15.89 -1.57 -1.80
N SER A 300 -15.30 -2.70 -2.22
CA SER A 300 -15.96 -4.00 -2.10
C SER A 300 -16.28 -4.37 -0.66
N ARG A 301 -15.37 -4.09 0.28
CA ARG A 301 -15.57 -4.38 1.72
C ARG A 301 -16.60 -3.48 2.38
N GLU A 302 -16.83 -2.28 1.84
CA GLU A 302 -17.81 -1.33 2.36
C GLU A 302 -19.19 -1.53 1.72
N VAL A 303 -19.24 -1.63 0.39
CA VAL A 303 -20.49 -1.65 -0.38
C VAL A 303 -21.19 -3.01 -0.32
N CYS A 304 -20.43 -4.12 -0.41
CA CYS A 304 -21.08 -5.44 -0.45
C CYS A 304 -21.82 -5.80 0.83
N PRO A 305 -21.32 -5.55 2.06
CA PRO A 305 -22.09 -5.75 3.28
C PRO A 305 -23.34 -4.87 3.36
N ALA A 306 -23.25 -3.60 2.95
CA ALA A 306 -24.39 -2.69 2.94
C ALA A 306 -25.47 -3.15 1.97
N LEU A 307 -25.09 -3.59 0.77
CA LEU A 307 -26.00 -4.13 -0.21
C LEU A 307 -26.64 -5.45 0.24
N LEU A 308 -25.88 -6.31 0.92
CA LEU A 308 -26.42 -7.52 1.55
C LEU A 308 -27.47 -7.17 2.59
N GLN A 309 -27.24 -6.20 3.46
CA GLN A 309 -28.23 -5.75 4.44
C GLN A 309 -29.50 -5.23 3.77
N TYR A 310 -29.37 -4.43 2.73
CA TYR A 310 -30.53 -3.94 1.98
C TYR A 310 -31.36 -5.09 1.41
N VAL A 311 -30.73 -6.05 0.73
CA VAL A 311 -31.40 -7.18 0.09
C VAL A 311 -32.04 -8.17 1.11
N ILE A 312 -31.48 -8.25 2.33
CA ILE A 312 -32.04 -9.10 3.40
C ILE A 312 -33.31 -8.50 3.99
N HIS A 313 -33.44 -7.17 3.98
CA HIS A 313 -34.55 -6.45 4.61
C HIS A 313 -35.60 -5.93 3.60
N SER A 314 -35.36 -6.07 2.29
CA SER A 314 -36.33 -5.78 1.22
C SER A 314 -37.25 -6.95 0.98
#